data_90cf23e114750bc144e9bf24a85e2bee
#
_entry.id   90cf23e114750bc144e9bf24a85e2bee
#
_cell.length_a   1.000
_cell.length_b   1.000
_cell.length_c   1.000
_cell.angle_alpha   90.00
_cell.angle_beta   90.00
_cell.angle_gamma   90.00
#
_symmetry.space_group_name_H-M   'P 1'
#
loop_
_entity.id
_entity.type
_entity.pdbx_description
1 polymer ?
#
loop_
_entity_poly.entity_id
_entity_poly.type
_entity_poly.pdbx_seq_one_letter_code
_entity_poly.pdbx_strand_id
1 'polypeptide(L)'
;TRPVFALALDYERRAQKIEILRQIRRFKNWGILRIAVCCKFDGAVKDIPADVMIAVSVPSQYAGFLPSDLSEYRGRRLHLLGGTPIQWLDLIPKLQGVGATVMSADGSSHETAAKKGTHFEAGKWRNYGKRAEYAHTVVYSGREIVRAVNAVAGSEQRSLFAA
;
A
#
# COMPACT_ATOMS: atom_id res chain seq x y z
N THR A 1 -6.94 21.46 -9.43
CA THR A 1 -5.97 20.35 -9.64
C THR A 1 -6.73 19.04 -9.70
N ARG A 2 -6.50 18.23 -10.75
CA ARG A 2 -7.10 16.90 -10.86
C ARG A 2 -6.41 15.94 -9.86
N PRO A 3 -7.15 15.07 -9.15
CA PRO A 3 -6.51 14.10 -8.28
C PRO A 3 -5.62 13.16 -9.11
N VAL A 4 -4.40 12.94 -8.63
CA VAL A 4 -3.42 12.07 -9.31
C VAL A 4 -3.72 10.60 -9.07
N PHE A 5 -4.41 10.29 -7.98
CA PHE A 5 -4.72 8.94 -7.53
C PHE A 5 -6.18 8.84 -7.04
N ALA A 6 -6.87 7.76 -7.37
CA ALA A 6 -8.17 7.43 -6.83
C ALA A 6 -8.26 5.96 -6.43
N LEU A 7 -8.87 5.71 -5.30
CA LEU A 7 -9.26 4.38 -4.86
C LEU A 7 -10.73 4.15 -5.24
N ALA A 8 -11.01 3.08 -5.96
CA ALA A 8 -12.36 2.63 -6.25
C ALA A 8 -12.99 1.97 -5.00
N LEU A 9 -14.27 1.65 -5.08
CA LEU A 9 -14.95 0.86 -4.04
C LEU A 9 -14.25 -0.48 -3.83
N ASP A 10 -14.32 -1.01 -2.63
CA ASP A 10 -13.84 -2.34 -2.32
C ASP A 10 -14.61 -3.39 -3.14
N TYR A 11 -13.87 -4.26 -3.81
CA TYR A 11 -14.40 -5.37 -4.59
C TYR A 11 -14.50 -6.61 -3.69
N GLU A 12 -15.60 -6.71 -2.95
CA GLU A 12 -15.81 -7.72 -1.89
C GLU A 12 -16.51 -8.99 -2.39
N ARG A 13 -17.24 -8.90 -3.52
CA ARG A 13 -18.01 -10.01 -4.08
C ARG A 13 -18.21 -9.86 -5.58
N ARG A 14 -18.27 -10.99 -6.28
CA ARG A 14 -18.39 -11.03 -7.76
C ARG A 14 -19.57 -10.22 -8.33
N ALA A 15 -20.66 -10.12 -7.60
CA ALA A 15 -21.82 -9.35 -8.02
C ALA A 15 -21.51 -7.85 -8.24
N GLN A 16 -20.47 -7.31 -7.60
CA GLN A 16 -20.04 -5.91 -7.75
C GLN A 16 -19.20 -5.66 -9.01
N LYS A 17 -18.81 -6.69 -9.78
CA LYS A 17 -17.90 -6.54 -10.94
C LYS A 17 -18.32 -5.43 -11.89
N ILE A 18 -19.58 -5.39 -12.31
CA ILE A 18 -20.11 -4.39 -13.26
C ILE A 18 -19.97 -2.98 -12.69
N GLU A 19 -20.27 -2.81 -11.40
CA GLU A 19 -20.20 -1.50 -10.74
C GLU A 19 -18.73 -1.03 -10.61
N ILE A 20 -17.81 -1.91 -10.20
CA ILE A 20 -16.38 -1.61 -10.14
C ILE A 20 -15.85 -1.19 -11.51
N LEU A 21 -16.15 -1.93 -12.58
CA LEU A 21 -15.71 -1.60 -13.93
C LEU A 21 -16.32 -0.26 -14.43
N ARG A 22 -17.58 0.03 -14.07
CA ARG A 22 -18.24 1.31 -14.36
C ARG A 22 -17.52 2.46 -13.64
N GLN A 23 -17.17 2.29 -12.37
CA GLN A 23 -16.45 3.30 -11.59
C GLN A 23 -15.04 3.55 -12.14
N ILE A 24 -14.30 2.52 -12.49
CA ILE A 24 -13.00 2.63 -13.14
C ILE A 24 -13.12 3.46 -14.43
N ARG A 25 -14.10 3.16 -15.28
CA ARG A 25 -14.35 3.91 -16.51
C ARG A 25 -14.65 5.39 -16.22
N ARG A 26 -15.49 5.68 -15.22
CA ARG A 26 -15.79 7.05 -14.78
C ARG A 26 -14.53 7.81 -14.37
N PHE A 27 -13.67 7.19 -13.56
CA PHE A 27 -12.41 7.79 -13.13
C PHE A 27 -11.47 8.07 -14.32
N LYS A 28 -11.36 7.13 -15.27
CA LYS A 28 -10.60 7.35 -16.51
C LYS A 28 -11.14 8.53 -17.32
N ASN A 29 -12.46 8.63 -17.45
CA ASN A 29 -13.12 9.75 -18.15
C ASN A 29 -12.87 11.10 -17.45
N TRP A 30 -12.70 11.11 -16.13
CA TRP A 30 -12.31 12.30 -15.38
C TRP A 30 -10.81 12.63 -15.50
N GLY A 31 -10.04 11.82 -16.21
CA GLY A 31 -8.61 12.00 -16.42
C GLY A 31 -7.77 11.65 -15.20
N ILE A 32 -8.27 10.78 -14.31
CA ILE A 32 -7.48 10.27 -13.18
C ILE A 32 -6.43 9.30 -13.72
N LEU A 33 -5.16 9.62 -13.46
CA LEU A 33 -4.03 8.89 -14.03
C LEU A 33 -3.74 7.55 -13.33
N ARG A 34 -4.02 7.46 -12.04
CA ARG A 34 -3.74 6.26 -11.22
C ARG A 34 -5.03 5.86 -10.50
N ILE A 35 -5.52 4.69 -10.82
CA ILE A 35 -6.72 4.10 -10.22
C ILE A 35 -6.30 2.80 -9.56
N ALA A 36 -6.75 2.55 -8.33
CA ALA A 36 -6.57 1.29 -7.64
C ALA A 36 -7.91 0.71 -7.20
N VAL A 37 -7.99 -0.62 -7.14
CA VAL A 37 -9.15 -1.37 -6.64
C VAL A 37 -8.69 -2.29 -5.53
N CYS A 38 -9.37 -2.25 -4.39
CA CYS A 38 -9.12 -3.16 -3.29
C CYS A 38 -9.92 -4.44 -3.49
N CYS A 39 -9.24 -5.54 -3.83
CA CYS A 39 -9.84 -6.86 -4.02
C CYS A 39 -9.90 -7.60 -2.68
N LYS A 40 -11.06 -8.17 -2.32
CA LYS A 40 -11.34 -8.77 -1.00
C LYS A 40 -11.75 -10.26 -1.07
N PHE A 41 -11.54 -10.94 -2.20
CA PHE A 41 -11.77 -12.37 -2.35
C PHE A 41 -10.84 -12.99 -3.39
N ASP A 42 -10.59 -14.29 -3.30
CA ASP A 42 -9.74 -15.05 -4.21
C ASP A 42 -10.27 -14.99 -5.65
N GLY A 43 -9.37 -14.74 -6.58
CA GLY A 43 -9.70 -14.62 -8.00
C GLY A 43 -10.27 -13.26 -8.41
N ALA A 44 -10.44 -12.30 -7.50
CA ALA A 44 -10.94 -10.96 -7.83
C ALA A 44 -10.00 -10.19 -8.75
N VAL A 45 -8.70 -10.38 -8.61
CA VAL A 45 -7.65 -9.64 -9.33
C VAL A 45 -7.78 -9.78 -10.85
N LYS A 46 -8.14 -10.97 -11.34
CA LYS A 46 -8.31 -11.24 -12.78
C LYS A 46 -9.49 -10.50 -13.44
N ASP A 47 -10.45 -10.04 -12.64
CA ASP A 47 -11.58 -9.24 -13.13
C ASP A 47 -11.21 -7.77 -13.36
N ILE A 48 -10.09 -7.31 -12.82
CA ILE A 48 -9.65 -5.92 -12.87
C ILE A 48 -8.71 -5.70 -14.07
N PRO A 49 -8.94 -4.67 -14.90
CA PRO A 49 -8.08 -4.36 -16.04
C PRO A 49 -6.60 -4.24 -15.66
N ALA A 50 -5.69 -4.70 -16.53
CA ALA A 50 -4.25 -4.78 -16.23
C ALA A 50 -3.59 -3.41 -16.00
N ASP A 51 -4.14 -2.36 -16.57
CA ASP A 51 -3.68 -0.98 -16.40
C ASP A 51 -4.12 -0.32 -15.07
N VAL A 52 -5.02 -0.97 -14.33
CA VAL A 52 -5.52 -0.53 -13.02
C VAL A 52 -4.69 -1.21 -11.91
N MET A 53 -4.24 -0.45 -10.93
CA MET A 53 -3.52 -0.99 -9.78
C MET A 53 -4.43 -1.83 -8.88
N ILE A 54 -3.85 -2.76 -8.17
CA ILE A 54 -4.54 -3.46 -7.09
C ILE A 54 -4.10 -2.85 -5.77
N ALA A 55 -5.06 -2.36 -4.99
CA ALA A 55 -4.83 -1.98 -3.61
C ALA A 55 -4.88 -3.24 -2.74
N VAL A 56 -3.76 -3.57 -2.16
CA VAL A 56 -3.62 -4.72 -1.25
C VAL A 56 -3.92 -4.24 0.16
N SER A 57 -5.07 -4.62 0.69
CA SER A 57 -5.41 -4.32 2.09
C SER A 57 -4.54 -5.19 3.01
N VAL A 58 -3.47 -4.59 3.55
CA VAL A 58 -2.51 -5.31 4.38
C VAL A 58 -3.20 -5.88 5.62
N PRO A 59 -3.11 -7.20 5.87
CA PRO A 59 -3.78 -7.81 7.01
C PRO A 59 -3.35 -7.21 8.34
N SER A 60 -4.33 -6.93 9.19
CA SER A 60 -4.16 -6.46 10.56
C SER A 60 -5.12 -7.22 11.48
N GLN A 61 -5.05 -6.97 12.79
CA GLN A 61 -6.01 -7.56 13.73
C GLN A 61 -7.47 -7.11 13.51
N TYR A 62 -7.68 -6.05 12.73
CA TYR A 62 -9.02 -5.46 12.54
C TYR A 62 -9.58 -5.71 11.14
N ALA A 63 -8.73 -5.78 10.13
CA ALA A 63 -9.13 -5.91 8.74
C ALA A 63 -7.93 -6.31 7.87
N GLY A 64 -8.20 -6.55 6.60
CA GLY A 64 -7.21 -6.85 5.58
C GLY A 64 -7.58 -8.10 4.81
N PHE A 65 -6.99 -8.26 3.63
CA PHE A 65 -7.16 -9.43 2.80
C PHE A 65 -5.91 -9.66 1.95
N LEU A 66 -5.44 -10.88 1.96
CA LEU A 66 -4.51 -11.40 0.97
C LEU A 66 -5.13 -12.65 0.34
N PRO A 67 -5.04 -12.84 -0.97
CA PRO A 67 -5.50 -14.08 -1.59
C PRO A 67 -4.70 -15.27 -1.05
N SER A 68 -5.31 -16.43 -1.05
CA SER A 68 -4.68 -17.69 -0.64
C SER A 68 -3.48 -18.04 -1.52
N ASP A 69 -3.49 -17.60 -2.79
CA ASP A 69 -2.36 -17.70 -3.72
C ASP A 69 -1.91 -16.29 -4.15
N LEU A 70 -0.75 -15.85 -3.66
CA LEU A 70 -0.17 -14.55 -4.04
C LEU A 70 0.17 -14.46 -5.53
N SER A 71 0.26 -15.57 -6.26
CA SER A 71 0.51 -15.56 -7.70
C SER A 71 -0.60 -14.84 -8.50
N GLU A 72 -1.76 -14.61 -7.91
CA GLU A 72 -2.81 -13.76 -8.48
C GLU A 72 -2.32 -12.34 -8.79
N TYR A 73 -1.31 -11.87 -8.06
CA TYR A 73 -0.72 -10.55 -8.27
C TYR A 73 0.36 -10.50 -9.36
N ARG A 74 0.69 -11.62 -10.00
CA ARG A 74 1.74 -11.67 -11.03
C ARG A 74 1.49 -10.65 -12.13
N GLY A 75 2.52 -9.85 -12.45
CA GLY A 75 2.46 -8.79 -13.45
C GLY A 75 1.62 -7.59 -13.07
N ARG A 76 1.10 -7.53 -11.82
CA ARG A 76 0.26 -6.43 -11.37
C ARG A 76 1.08 -5.34 -10.67
N ARG A 77 0.62 -4.10 -10.83
CA ARG A 77 1.08 -2.96 -10.04
C ARG A 77 0.24 -2.88 -8.77
N LEU A 78 0.89 -2.76 -7.62
CA LEU A 78 0.26 -2.83 -6.32
C LEU A 78 0.43 -1.53 -5.54
N HIS A 79 -0.60 -1.17 -4.78
CA HIS A 79 -0.55 -0.18 -3.70
C HIS A 79 -0.85 -0.91 -2.38
N LEU A 80 0.03 -0.79 -1.39
CA LEU A 80 -0.21 -1.38 -0.07
C LEU A 80 -1.06 -0.41 0.75
N LEU A 81 -2.28 -0.83 1.07
CA LEU A 81 -3.26 -0.03 1.81
C LEU A 81 -3.23 -0.41 3.28
N GLY A 82 -2.86 0.55 4.13
CA GLY A 82 -2.75 0.33 5.57
C GLY A 82 -1.55 -0.54 5.97
N GLY A 83 -1.61 -1.11 7.16
CA GLY A 83 -0.52 -1.91 7.73
C GLY A 83 0.55 -1.07 8.42
N THR A 84 1.61 -1.75 8.83
CA THR A 84 2.78 -1.15 9.48
C THR A 84 4.02 -1.31 8.63
N PRO A 85 5.06 -0.48 8.82
CA PRO A 85 6.32 -0.63 8.09
C PRO A 85 6.92 -2.03 8.20
N ILE A 86 6.81 -2.68 9.36
CA ILE A 86 7.32 -4.04 9.56
C ILE A 86 6.57 -5.03 8.67
N GLN A 87 5.25 -4.91 8.57
CA GLN A 87 4.44 -5.75 7.68
C GLN A 87 4.78 -5.49 6.21
N TRP A 88 5.05 -4.25 5.81
CA TRP A 88 5.49 -3.92 4.44
C TRP A 88 6.85 -4.55 4.12
N LEU A 89 7.83 -4.46 5.05
CA LEU A 89 9.15 -5.05 4.87
C LEU A 89 9.10 -6.57 4.72
N ASP A 90 8.15 -7.25 5.35
CA ASP A 90 7.91 -8.69 5.19
C ASP A 90 7.15 -9.01 3.89
N LEU A 91 6.15 -8.20 3.53
CA LEU A 91 5.24 -8.49 2.43
C LEU A 91 5.80 -8.15 1.06
N ILE A 92 6.55 -7.04 0.92
CA ILE A 92 7.09 -6.57 -0.36
C ILE A 92 7.95 -7.64 -1.06
N PRO A 93 8.92 -8.27 -0.40
CA PRO A 93 9.72 -9.33 -1.05
C PRO A 93 8.88 -10.52 -1.53
N LYS A 94 7.84 -10.89 -0.78
CA LYS A 94 6.93 -11.99 -1.15
C LYS A 94 6.13 -11.65 -2.41
N LEU A 95 5.62 -10.43 -2.50
CA LEU A 95 4.89 -9.94 -3.68
C LEU A 95 5.79 -9.82 -4.90
N GLN A 96 7.01 -9.34 -4.72
CA GLN A 96 8.01 -9.28 -5.80
C GLN A 96 8.41 -10.69 -6.25
N GLY A 97 8.56 -11.63 -5.32
CA GLY A 97 8.87 -13.04 -5.62
C GLY A 97 7.86 -13.73 -6.53
N VAL A 98 6.59 -13.30 -6.51
CA VAL A 98 5.56 -13.79 -7.45
C VAL A 98 5.45 -12.95 -8.73
N GLY A 99 6.33 -11.95 -8.91
CA GLY A 99 6.38 -11.11 -10.12
C GLY A 99 5.43 -9.91 -10.08
N ALA A 100 4.99 -9.45 -8.91
CA ALA A 100 4.25 -8.22 -8.76
C ALA A 100 5.20 -7.01 -8.57
N THR A 101 4.71 -5.79 -8.86
CA THR A 101 5.44 -4.54 -8.66
C THR A 101 4.74 -3.68 -7.62
N VAL A 102 5.33 -3.48 -6.46
CA VAL A 102 4.79 -2.59 -5.43
C VAL A 102 5.15 -1.14 -5.78
N MET A 103 4.13 -0.34 -6.08
CA MET A 103 4.27 1.04 -6.55
C MET A 103 4.24 2.07 -5.42
N SER A 104 3.52 1.80 -4.35
CA SER A 104 3.34 2.71 -3.22
C SER A 104 2.76 1.99 -2.02
N ALA A 105 2.87 2.63 -0.85
CA ALA A 105 2.23 2.18 0.38
C ALA A 105 1.70 3.40 1.13
N ASP A 106 0.64 3.22 1.91
CA ASP A 106 0.14 4.21 2.84
C ASP A 106 -0.09 3.60 4.24
N GLY A 107 -0.03 4.44 5.26
CA GLY A 107 -0.32 4.04 6.63
C GLY A 107 0.06 5.14 7.60
N SER A 108 -0.70 5.24 8.70
CA SER A 108 -0.53 6.24 9.76
C SER A 108 0.18 5.72 11.01
N SER A 109 0.79 4.54 10.93
CA SER A 109 1.44 3.89 12.09
C SER A 109 2.56 4.72 12.70
N HIS A 110 3.31 5.48 11.89
CA HIS A 110 4.38 6.37 12.35
C HIS A 110 3.84 7.57 13.16
N GLU A 111 2.68 8.11 12.80
CA GLU A 111 2.02 9.16 13.58
C GLU A 111 1.52 8.64 14.93
N THR A 112 0.88 7.46 14.92
CA THR A 112 0.41 6.79 16.14
C THR A 112 1.56 6.43 17.07
N ALA A 113 2.68 5.96 16.51
CA ALA A 113 3.88 5.64 17.27
C ALA A 113 4.52 6.90 17.88
N ALA A 114 4.59 8.01 17.12
CA ALA A 114 5.12 9.28 17.61
C ALA A 114 4.33 9.82 18.80
N LYS A 115 3.00 9.71 18.77
CA LYS A 115 2.12 10.06 19.94
C LYS A 115 2.47 9.26 21.20
N LYS A 116 3.01 8.05 21.05
CA LYS A 116 3.43 7.17 22.15
C LYS A 116 4.91 7.32 22.52
N GLY A 117 5.63 8.26 21.90
CA GLY A 117 7.07 8.47 22.14
C GLY A 117 7.95 7.39 21.50
N THR A 118 7.47 6.73 20.45
CA THR A 118 8.24 5.75 19.69
C THR A 118 8.50 6.26 18.26
N HIS A 119 9.63 5.87 17.69
CA HIS A 119 9.92 6.14 16.28
C HIS A 119 10.47 4.90 15.57
N PHE A 120 10.44 4.92 14.24
CA PHE A 120 10.96 3.85 13.41
C PHE A 120 12.43 4.14 13.06
N GLU A 121 13.31 3.20 13.32
CA GLU A 121 14.74 3.29 13.05
C GLU A 121 15.32 1.91 12.75
N ALA A 122 16.13 1.80 11.70
CA ALA A 122 16.81 0.56 11.30
C ALA A 122 15.86 -0.68 11.26
N GLY A 123 14.67 -0.51 10.70
CA GLY A 123 13.70 -1.59 10.53
C GLY A 123 12.89 -1.94 11.79
N LYS A 124 13.01 -1.18 12.87
CA LYS A 124 12.36 -1.48 14.17
C LYS A 124 11.76 -0.24 14.81
N TRP A 125 10.72 -0.45 15.64
CA TRP A 125 10.21 0.58 16.54
C TRP A 125 11.09 0.71 17.77
N ARG A 126 11.51 1.95 18.10
CA ARG A 126 12.34 2.31 19.25
C ARG A 126 11.56 3.25 20.18
N ASN A 127 11.62 3.03 21.48
CA ASN A 127 11.03 3.89 22.49
C ASN A 127 12.06 4.93 22.95
N TYR A 128 11.75 6.23 22.82
CA TYR A 128 12.60 7.35 23.23
C TYR A 128 11.92 8.20 24.33
N GLY A 129 10.75 7.76 24.80
CA GLY A 129 9.98 8.46 25.82
C GLY A 129 9.26 9.70 25.31
N LYS A 130 8.48 10.32 26.18
CA LYS A 130 7.58 11.45 25.85
C LYS A 130 8.29 12.78 25.55
N ARG A 131 9.62 12.84 25.61
CA ARG A 131 10.41 14.07 25.39
C ARG A 131 10.76 14.36 23.95
N ALA A 132 10.55 13.41 23.02
CA ALA A 132 10.78 13.66 21.62
C ALA A 132 9.69 14.60 21.05
N GLU A 133 10.10 15.62 20.34
CA GLU A 133 9.18 16.52 19.65
C GLU A 133 8.39 15.73 18.60
N TYR A 134 7.05 15.78 18.70
CA TYR A 134 6.17 14.98 17.86
C TYR A 134 6.42 15.17 16.36
N ALA A 135 6.49 16.41 15.90
CA ALA A 135 6.71 16.70 14.47
C ALA A 135 8.04 16.14 13.96
N HIS A 136 9.12 16.31 14.74
CA HIS A 136 10.43 15.75 14.40
C HIS A 136 10.39 14.23 14.36
N THR A 137 9.74 13.59 15.32
CA THR A 137 9.61 12.12 15.41
C THR A 137 8.83 11.55 14.21
N VAL A 138 7.75 12.22 13.78
CA VAL A 138 6.97 11.83 12.61
C VAL A 138 7.81 11.91 11.33
N VAL A 139 8.49 13.03 11.10
CA VAL A 139 9.32 13.24 9.90
C VAL A 139 10.50 12.27 9.88
N TYR A 140 11.18 12.07 11.01
CA TYR A 140 12.29 11.13 11.11
C TYR A 140 11.83 9.70 10.80
N SER A 141 10.76 9.23 11.45
CA SER A 141 10.20 7.90 11.22
C SER A 141 9.77 7.72 9.76
N GLY A 142 9.13 8.72 9.15
CA GLY A 142 8.75 8.68 7.75
C GLY A 142 9.94 8.49 6.81
N ARG A 143 11.04 9.21 7.02
CA ARG A 143 12.28 9.07 6.24
C ARG A 143 12.92 7.69 6.40
N GLU A 144 12.98 7.16 7.62
CA GLU A 144 13.53 5.83 7.89
C GLU A 144 12.67 4.72 7.30
N ILE A 145 11.34 4.86 7.32
CA ILE A 145 10.41 3.93 6.66
C ILE A 145 10.65 3.93 5.15
N VAL A 146 10.70 5.11 4.52
CA VAL A 146 10.98 5.23 3.07
C VAL A 146 12.32 4.59 2.72
N ARG A 147 13.37 4.83 3.52
CA ARG A 147 14.70 4.22 3.32
C ARG A 147 14.62 2.71 3.40
N ALA A 148 13.98 2.15 4.44
CA ALA A 148 13.86 0.72 4.64
C ALA A 148 13.02 0.04 3.52
N VAL A 149 11.90 0.65 3.13
CA VAL A 149 11.06 0.14 2.03
C VAL A 149 11.81 0.17 0.70
N ASN A 150 12.52 1.26 0.39
CA ASN A 150 13.33 1.35 -0.83
C ASN A 150 14.46 0.30 -0.86
N ALA A 151 15.02 -0.05 0.28
CA ALA A 151 16.05 -1.08 0.36
C ALA A 151 15.52 -2.47 -0.02
N VAL A 152 14.30 -2.82 0.38
CA VAL A 152 13.67 -4.12 0.01
C VAL A 152 13.01 -4.09 -1.36
N ALA A 153 12.53 -2.94 -1.81
CA ALA A 153 11.89 -2.79 -3.12
C ALA A 153 12.85 -2.83 -4.32
N GLY A 154 14.18 -2.68 -4.07
CA GLY A 154 15.20 -2.66 -5.11
C GLY A 154 15.38 -1.31 -5.80
N SER A 155 16.43 -1.22 -6.64
CA SER A 155 16.86 0.06 -7.24
C SER A 155 15.86 0.66 -8.22
N GLU A 156 15.14 -0.15 -8.97
CA GLU A 156 14.18 0.31 -9.98
C GLU A 156 12.94 0.98 -9.38
N GLN A 157 12.61 0.68 -8.12
CA GLN A 157 11.44 1.22 -7.44
C GLN A 157 11.76 2.40 -6.50
N ARG A 158 13.03 2.74 -6.31
CA ARG A 158 13.46 3.78 -5.33
C ARG A 158 12.86 5.16 -5.59
N SER A 159 12.56 5.50 -6.85
CA SER A 159 11.99 6.80 -7.21
C SER A 159 10.51 6.96 -6.83
N LEU A 160 9.81 5.87 -6.50
CA LEU A 160 8.38 5.88 -6.25
C LEU A 160 7.98 6.24 -4.82
N PHE A 161 8.92 6.12 -3.89
CA PHE A 161 8.73 6.45 -2.47
C PHE A 161 9.45 7.75 -2.05
N ALA A 162 10.03 8.48 -3.01
CA ALA A 162 10.54 9.82 -2.78
C ALA A 162 9.37 10.79 -2.68
N ALA A 163 9.01 11.20 -1.48
CA ALA A 163 8.07 12.27 -1.19
C ALA A 163 8.79 13.61 -1.07
#